data_39754b6631531963e940b7515947f102
#
_entry.id   39754b6631531963e940b7515947f102
#
_cell.length_a   1.000
_cell.length_b   1.000
_cell.length_c   1.000
_cell.angle_alpha   90.00
_cell.angle_beta   90.00
_cell.angle_gamma   90.00
#
_symmetry.space_group_name_H-M   'P 1'
#
loop_
_entity.id
_entity.type
_entity.pdbx_description
1 polymer ?
#
loop_
_entity_poly.entity_id
_entity_poly.type
_entity_poly.pdbx_seq_one_letter_code
_entity_poly.pdbx_strand_id
1 'polypeptide(L)'
;DVESDIKQKFTEKTIRIGVARDEAFCFYYEDNLDLLKSLGAKLIFFSPLHDDTLPKDLDGILFGGGYPELYLKELEENESMRNSVKSAIENKMPSLAECGGFMYLHDTIFDSEKKPYKMAGVIHAGCMKKERLVRFGYLTLNSKTDSFLKKGETIRGHEFHYYDSEDNGECAIAKKPVGTKSWECIHAGSDHWWGFAHLSYYSNPKFAEKFAEACRSYKINKIAEKK
;
A
#
# COMPACT_ATOMS: atom_id res chain seq x y z
N ASP A 1 8.76 33.61 -19.40
CA ASP A 1 9.14 32.74 -20.53
C ASP A 1 8.10 31.61 -20.61
N VAL A 2 7.17 31.67 -21.61
CA VAL A 2 5.97 30.81 -21.70
C VAL A 2 6.35 29.30 -21.67
N GLU A 3 7.51 28.94 -22.19
CA GLU A 3 8.00 27.56 -22.24
C GLU A 3 8.45 27.05 -20.85
N SER A 4 9.02 27.93 -20.02
CA SER A 4 9.41 27.62 -18.65
C SER A 4 8.16 27.49 -17.77
N ASP A 5 7.16 28.34 -17.95
CA ASP A 5 5.88 28.29 -17.21
C ASP A 5 5.03 27.07 -17.58
N ILE A 6 5.08 26.65 -18.85
CA ILE A 6 4.42 25.41 -19.31
C ILE A 6 5.13 24.19 -18.73
N LYS A 7 6.47 24.13 -18.80
CA LYS A 7 7.26 23.05 -18.19
C LYS A 7 7.05 22.97 -16.69
N GLN A 8 7.01 24.11 -16.00
CA GLN A 8 6.76 24.16 -14.55
C GLN A 8 5.34 23.69 -14.20
N LYS A 9 4.31 24.11 -14.94
CA LYS A 9 2.93 23.61 -14.78
C LYS A 9 2.76 22.11 -15.07
N PHE A 10 3.52 21.55 -16.03
CA PHE A 10 3.51 20.11 -16.30
C PHE A 10 4.25 19.31 -15.23
N THR A 11 5.36 19.82 -14.68
CA THR A 11 6.10 19.19 -13.58
C THR A 11 5.33 19.23 -12.26
N GLU A 12 4.54 20.27 -12.01
CA GLU A 12 3.68 20.38 -10.82
C GLU A 12 2.49 19.39 -10.85
N LYS A 13 2.01 19.02 -12.04
CA LYS A 13 0.91 18.06 -12.20
C LYS A 13 1.32 16.58 -12.08
N THR A 14 2.56 16.26 -12.40
CA THR A 14 3.05 14.88 -12.39
C THR A 14 3.46 14.46 -10.98
N ILE A 15 2.81 13.45 -10.42
CA ILE A 15 3.18 12.83 -9.16
C ILE A 15 4.10 11.62 -9.39
N ARG A 16 5.01 11.35 -8.45
CA ARG A 16 5.94 10.23 -8.49
C ARG A 16 5.53 9.20 -7.45
N ILE A 17 5.03 8.07 -7.90
CA ILE A 17 4.61 6.97 -7.01
C ILE A 17 5.66 5.86 -7.08
N GLY A 18 6.28 5.56 -5.94
CA GLY A 18 7.14 4.39 -5.78
C GLY A 18 6.30 3.12 -5.77
N VAL A 19 6.65 2.15 -6.57
CA VAL A 19 5.98 0.84 -6.63
C VAL A 19 7.00 -0.23 -6.29
N ALA A 20 6.81 -0.91 -5.16
CA ALA A 20 7.64 -2.02 -4.77
C ALA A 20 7.48 -3.17 -5.77
N ARG A 21 8.56 -3.59 -6.42
CA ARG A 21 8.50 -4.64 -7.45
C ARG A 21 9.78 -5.44 -7.49
N ASP A 22 9.71 -6.64 -6.96
CA ASP A 22 10.74 -7.67 -6.98
C ASP A 22 10.11 -9.04 -6.74
N GLU A 23 10.91 -10.03 -6.40
CA GLU A 23 10.46 -11.41 -6.17
C GLU A 23 9.52 -11.53 -4.97
N ALA A 24 9.67 -10.66 -3.97
CA ALA A 24 8.78 -10.62 -2.79
C ALA A 24 7.48 -9.84 -3.04
N PHE A 25 7.49 -8.86 -3.95
CA PHE A 25 6.36 -7.96 -4.25
C PHE A 25 6.07 -7.95 -5.74
N CYS A 26 5.37 -8.99 -6.23
CA CYS A 26 5.21 -9.22 -7.66
C CYS A 26 3.74 -9.21 -8.14
N PHE A 27 2.77 -9.12 -7.23
CA PHE A 27 1.36 -9.20 -7.59
C PHE A 27 0.72 -7.82 -7.69
N TYR A 28 0.39 -7.43 -8.92
CA TYR A 28 -0.30 -6.19 -9.27
C TYR A 28 -1.34 -6.45 -10.35
N TYR A 29 -2.48 -5.75 -10.29
CA TYR A 29 -3.36 -5.62 -11.44
C TYR A 29 -2.82 -4.50 -12.34
N GLU A 30 -2.44 -4.83 -13.57
CA GLU A 30 -1.89 -3.84 -14.52
C GLU A 30 -2.89 -2.70 -14.78
N ASP A 31 -4.18 -3.02 -14.83
CA ASP A 31 -5.27 -2.04 -14.96
C ASP A 31 -5.23 -0.97 -13.86
N ASN A 32 -4.92 -1.36 -12.61
CA ASN A 32 -4.78 -0.40 -11.52
C ASN A 32 -3.60 0.54 -11.73
N LEU A 33 -2.46 -0.01 -12.20
CA LEU A 33 -1.27 0.79 -12.51
C LEU A 33 -1.52 1.75 -13.67
N ASP A 34 -2.25 1.30 -14.69
CA ASP A 34 -2.63 2.14 -15.83
C ASP A 34 -3.61 3.24 -15.43
N LEU A 35 -4.55 2.97 -14.54
CA LEU A 35 -5.41 4.00 -13.98
C LEU A 35 -4.59 5.07 -13.24
N LEU A 36 -3.62 4.69 -12.41
CA LEU A 36 -2.75 5.65 -11.73
C LEU A 36 -1.94 6.49 -12.74
N LYS A 37 -1.40 5.87 -13.80
CA LYS A 37 -0.72 6.60 -14.89
C LYS A 37 -1.65 7.59 -15.56
N SER A 38 -2.90 7.21 -15.86
CA SER A 38 -3.90 8.10 -16.48
C SER A 38 -4.27 9.29 -15.59
N LEU A 39 -4.14 9.14 -14.26
CA LEU A 39 -4.32 10.19 -13.27
C LEU A 39 -3.07 11.08 -13.08
N GLY A 40 -2.05 10.92 -13.93
CA GLY A 40 -0.83 11.74 -13.94
C GLY A 40 0.31 11.19 -13.06
N ALA A 41 0.25 9.93 -12.66
CA ALA A 41 1.35 9.30 -11.93
C ALA A 41 2.46 8.83 -12.87
N LYS A 42 3.71 9.15 -12.50
CA LYS A 42 4.91 8.48 -12.97
C LYS A 42 5.24 7.38 -11.98
N LEU A 43 5.14 6.13 -12.40
CA LEU A 43 5.50 4.99 -11.56
C LEU A 43 7.02 4.80 -11.55
N ILE A 44 7.60 4.70 -10.35
CA ILE A 44 9.01 4.50 -10.10
C ILE A 44 9.16 3.16 -9.39
N PHE A 45 9.58 2.15 -10.11
CA PHE A 45 9.76 0.82 -9.53
C PHE A 45 11.02 0.80 -8.65
N PHE A 46 10.92 0.11 -7.51
CA PHE A 46 12.03 -0.14 -6.59
C PHE A 46 11.90 -1.53 -5.98
N SER A 47 13.00 -2.06 -5.49
CA SER A 47 13.07 -3.38 -4.90
C SER A 47 13.33 -3.30 -3.40
N PRO A 48 12.38 -3.67 -2.54
CA PRO A 48 12.65 -3.85 -1.10
C PRO A 48 13.73 -4.87 -0.79
N LEU A 49 13.98 -5.84 -1.67
CA LEU A 49 15.04 -6.83 -1.51
C LEU A 49 16.42 -6.34 -1.91
N HIS A 50 16.53 -5.53 -2.99
CA HIS A 50 17.80 -5.26 -3.66
C HIS A 50 18.26 -3.81 -3.63
N ASP A 51 17.33 -2.86 -3.39
CA ASP A 51 17.68 -1.44 -3.27
C ASP A 51 17.94 -1.08 -1.81
N ASP A 52 18.90 -0.19 -1.56
CA ASP A 52 19.24 0.23 -0.20
C ASP A 52 18.17 1.11 0.46
N THR A 53 17.49 1.95 -0.32
CA THR A 53 16.50 2.91 0.18
C THR A 53 15.42 3.18 -0.87
N LEU A 54 14.33 3.82 -0.43
CA LEU A 54 13.32 4.35 -1.35
C LEU A 54 13.95 5.30 -2.38
N PRO A 55 13.46 5.30 -3.63
CA PRO A 55 13.85 6.30 -4.63
C PRO A 55 13.59 7.73 -4.13
N LYS A 56 14.44 8.65 -4.55
CA LYS A 56 14.30 10.06 -4.17
C LYS A 56 13.06 10.70 -4.80
N ASP A 57 12.54 11.71 -4.11
CA ASP A 57 11.47 12.58 -4.59
C ASP A 57 10.16 11.84 -4.93
N LEU A 58 9.83 10.81 -4.17
CA LEU A 58 8.52 10.19 -4.22
C LEU A 58 7.46 11.11 -3.58
N ASP A 59 6.26 11.02 -4.11
CA ASP A 59 5.06 11.72 -3.64
C ASP A 59 4.02 10.73 -3.05
N GLY A 60 4.25 9.44 -3.23
CA GLY A 60 3.46 8.34 -2.67
C GLY A 60 4.13 6.99 -2.88
N ILE A 61 3.66 5.96 -2.18
CA ILE A 61 4.21 4.60 -2.24
C ILE A 61 3.09 3.58 -2.39
N LEU A 62 3.35 2.54 -3.18
CA LEU A 62 2.47 1.39 -3.37
C LEU A 62 3.26 0.10 -3.13
N PHE A 63 2.83 -0.67 -2.13
CA PHE A 63 3.27 -2.04 -1.90
C PHE A 63 2.17 -2.99 -2.33
N GLY A 64 2.37 -3.72 -3.40
CA GLY A 64 1.43 -4.74 -3.86
C GLY A 64 1.55 -6.05 -3.11
N GLY A 65 0.85 -7.05 -3.58
CA GLY A 65 0.96 -8.40 -3.07
C GLY A 65 2.21 -9.12 -3.54
N GLY A 66 2.35 -10.32 -3.04
CA GLY A 66 3.48 -11.20 -3.33
C GLY A 66 3.69 -12.18 -2.20
N TYR A 67 4.95 -12.58 -2.02
CA TYR A 67 5.34 -13.64 -1.09
C TYR A 67 6.51 -13.21 -0.20
N PRO A 68 6.38 -12.14 0.62
CA PRO A 68 7.47 -11.67 1.48
C PRO A 68 7.91 -12.75 2.47
N GLU A 69 7.03 -13.68 2.83
CA GLU A 69 7.35 -14.81 3.71
C GLU A 69 8.38 -15.79 3.15
N LEU A 70 8.69 -15.72 1.86
CA LEU A 70 9.75 -16.52 1.23
C LEU A 70 11.13 -15.83 1.30
N TYR A 71 11.17 -14.55 1.70
CA TYR A 71 12.36 -13.68 1.68
C TYR A 71 12.56 -12.96 3.02
N LEU A 72 12.12 -13.60 4.12
CA LEU A 72 12.08 -12.95 5.45
C LEU A 72 13.46 -12.48 5.92
N LYS A 73 14.48 -13.28 5.67
CA LYS A 73 15.84 -12.97 6.09
C LYS A 73 16.40 -11.78 5.31
N GLU A 74 16.24 -11.79 3.99
CA GLU A 74 16.71 -10.75 3.11
C GLU A 74 16.01 -9.41 3.42
N LEU A 75 14.69 -9.44 3.64
CA LEU A 75 13.91 -8.26 4.03
C LEU A 75 14.31 -7.74 5.42
N GLU A 76 14.60 -8.63 6.37
CA GLU A 76 15.09 -8.24 7.71
C GLU A 76 16.49 -7.62 7.62
N GLU A 77 17.41 -8.22 6.85
CA GLU A 77 18.78 -7.73 6.68
C GLU A 77 18.85 -6.36 5.99
N ASN A 78 17.86 -6.02 5.14
CA ASN A 78 17.79 -4.72 4.49
C ASN A 78 17.20 -3.64 5.42
N GLU A 79 17.91 -3.36 6.52
CA GLU A 79 17.50 -2.39 7.54
C GLU A 79 17.36 -0.97 6.97
N SER A 80 18.23 -0.59 6.05
CA SER A 80 18.23 0.73 5.42
C SER A 80 16.93 0.98 4.66
N MET A 81 16.46 0.02 3.87
CA MET A 81 15.18 0.10 3.16
C MET A 81 14.00 0.13 4.14
N ARG A 82 13.98 -0.75 5.16
CA ARG A 82 12.91 -0.76 6.18
C ARG A 82 12.78 0.59 6.89
N ASN A 83 13.90 1.16 7.31
CA ASN A 83 13.95 2.48 7.95
C ASN A 83 13.51 3.61 6.99
N SER A 84 13.89 3.53 5.72
CA SER A 84 13.46 4.47 4.69
C SER A 84 11.95 4.46 4.47
N VAL A 85 11.35 3.27 4.40
CA VAL A 85 9.89 3.07 4.28
C VAL A 85 9.18 3.59 5.53
N LYS A 86 9.62 3.19 6.72
CA LYS A 86 9.05 3.64 7.99
C LYS A 86 9.06 5.16 8.08
N SER A 87 10.22 5.77 7.86
CA SER A 87 10.36 7.23 7.92
C SER A 87 9.46 7.94 6.92
N ALA A 88 9.33 7.43 5.69
CA ALA A 88 8.46 8.03 4.67
C ALA A 88 6.98 8.02 5.10
N ILE A 89 6.49 6.90 5.64
CA ILE A 89 5.10 6.75 6.09
C ILE A 89 4.83 7.58 7.35
N GLU A 90 5.75 7.59 8.32
CA GLU A 90 5.64 8.42 9.53
C GLU A 90 5.60 9.92 9.18
N ASN A 91 6.34 10.33 8.13
CA ASN A 91 6.29 11.68 7.56
C ASN A 91 5.08 11.90 6.61
N LYS A 92 4.03 11.07 6.74
CA LYS A 92 2.74 11.24 6.06
C LYS A 92 2.80 11.12 4.54
N MET A 93 3.79 10.44 3.98
CA MET A 93 3.78 10.12 2.56
C MET A 93 2.60 9.18 2.26
N PRO A 94 1.70 9.55 1.33
CA PRO A 94 0.57 8.71 0.98
C PRO A 94 0.98 7.31 0.57
N SER A 95 0.30 6.29 1.12
CA SER A 95 0.70 4.91 0.92
C SER A 95 -0.47 3.94 0.77
N LEU A 96 -0.30 3.00 -0.14
CA LEU A 96 -1.15 1.82 -0.31
C LEU A 96 -0.34 0.56 -0.03
N ALA A 97 -0.95 -0.40 0.70
CA ALA A 97 -0.33 -1.69 0.92
C ALA A 97 -1.36 -2.82 0.87
N GLU A 98 -1.13 -3.78 -0.01
CA GLU A 98 -2.02 -4.90 -0.25
C GLU A 98 -1.32 -6.23 0.06
N CYS A 99 -1.98 -7.13 0.79
CA CYS A 99 -1.56 -8.51 1.06
C CYS A 99 -0.10 -8.61 1.55
N GLY A 100 0.84 -9.08 0.72
CA GLY A 100 2.26 -9.14 1.08
C GLY A 100 2.85 -7.78 1.45
N GLY A 101 2.45 -6.72 0.77
CA GLY A 101 2.83 -5.35 1.11
C GLY A 101 2.31 -4.92 2.48
N PHE A 102 1.08 -5.29 2.83
CA PHE A 102 0.52 -5.08 4.16
C PHE A 102 1.32 -5.84 5.22
N MET A 103 1.68 -7.10 4.97
CA MET A 103 2.52 -7.88 5.88
C MET A 103 3.87 -7.21 6.13
N TYR A 104 4.50 -6.64 5.09
CA TYR A 104 5.79 -5.96 5.20
C TYR A 104 5.76 -4.69 6.07
N LEU A 105 4.60 -4.03 6.19
CA LEU A 105 4.47 -2.85 7.05
C LEU A 105 4.41 -3.18 8.55
N HIS A 106 4.26 -4.43 8.94
CA HIS A 106 4.22 -4.85 10.36
C HIS A 106 5.58 -4.75 11.05
N ASP A 107 5.59 -4.89 12.37
CA ASP A 107 6.82 -5.03 13.14
C ASP A 107 7.55 -6.32 12.76
N THR A 108 6.78 -7.41 12.59
CA THR A 108 7.35 -8.75 12.33
C THR A 108 6.49 -9.61 11.43
N ILE A 109 7.14 -10.47 10.65
CA ILE A 109 6.52 -11.65 10.04
C ILE A 109 7.18 -12.88 10.65
N PHE A 110 6.36 -13.86 11.05
CA PHE A 110 6.85 -15.12 11.60
C PHE A 110 6.93 -16.18 10.50
N ASP A 111 8.01 -16.94 10.46
CA ASP A 111 8.11 -18.10 9.58
C ASP A 111 7.26 -19.30 10.03
N SER A 112 7.36 -20.41 9.33
CA SER A 112 6.62 -21.65 9.66
C SER A 112 7.02 -22.26 11.01
N GLU A 113 8.21 -21.95 11.52
CA GLU A 113 8.75 -22.40 12.81
C GLU A 113 8.48 -21.39 13.93
N LYS A 114 7.70 -20.33 13.63
CA LYS A 114 7.37 -19.21 14.54
C LYS A 114 8.57 -18.36 14.93
N LYS A 115 9.62 -18.35 14.14
CA LYS A 115 10.74 -17.42 14.30
C LYS A 115 10.32 -16.06 13.75
N PRO A 116 10.44 -14.96 14.54
CA PRO A 116 10.13 -13.61 14.07
C PRO A 116 11.26 -13.06 13.20
N TYR A 117 10.87 -12.30 12.18
CA TYR A 117 11.74 -11.50 11.32
C TYR A 117 11.23 -10.07 11.27
N LYS A 118 12.10 -9.11 11.54
CA LYS A 118 11.74 -7.68 11.58
C LYS A 118 11.38 -7.17 10.19
N MET A 119 10.29 -6.43 10.10
CA MET A 119 9.81 -5.76 8.89
C MET A 119 9.87 -4.24 9.06
N ALA A 120 9.09 -3.49 8.29
CA ALA A 120 9.16 -2.02 8.28
C ALA A 120 8.75 -1.37 9.61
N GLY A 121 7.95 -2.03 10.43
CA GLY A 121 7.62 -1.58 11.78
C GLY A 121 6.72 -0.33 11.81
N VAL A 122 5.82 -0.20 10.86
CA VAL A 122 4.79 0.85 10.80
C VAL A 122 3.56 0.44 11.59
N ILE A 123 3.19 -0.85 11.50
CA ILE A 123 2.07 -1.45 12.23
C ILE A 123 2.66 -2.29 13.36
N HIS A 124 2.30 -1.91 14.60
CA HIS A 124 2.82 -2.56 15.81
C HIS A 124 2.12 -3.88 16.12
N ALA A 125 2.28 -4.84 15.22
CA ALA A 125 1.71 -6.16 15.28
C ALA A 125 2.58 -7.14 14.53
N GLY A 126 2.26 -8.45 14.66
CA GLY A 126 2.90 -9.52 13.93
C GLY A 126 1.99 -10.17 12.90
N CYS A 127 2.57 -10.68 11.83
CA CYS A 127 1.89 -11.55 10.86
C CYS A 127 2.39 -12.98 11.00
N MET A 128 1.49 -13.95 11.12
CA MET A 128 1.85 -15.35 11.26
C MET A 128 1.03 -16.27 10.37
N LYS A 129 1.68 -17.31 9.89
CA LYS A 129 1.05 -18.35 9.08
C LYS A 129 0.02 -19.12 9.91
N LYS A 130 -1.16 -19.35 9.33
CA LYS A 130 -2.19 -20.21 9.88
C LYS A 130 -2.14 -21.59 9.20
N GLU A 131 -2.65 -22.61 9.89
CA GLU A 131 -2.72 -23.99 9.37
C GLU A 131 -3.64 -24.12 8.16
N ARG A 132 -4.64 -23.23 8.06
CA ARG A 132 -5.63 -23.20 6.98
C ARG A 132 -5.63 -21.85 6.30
N LEU A 133 -6.10 -21.84 5.07
CA LEU A 133 -6.37 -20.62 4.31
C LEU A 133 -7.28 -19.69 5.13
N VAL A 134 -6.78 -18.48 5.44
CA VAL A 134 -7.49 -17.51 6.28
C VAL A 134 -8.65 -16.90 5.50
N ARG A 135 -8.37 -16.43 4.31
CA ARG A 135 -9.34 -15.79 3.41
C ARG A 135 -9.11 -16.23 1.98
N PHE A 136 -10.21 -16.33 1.24
CA PHE A 136 -10.18 -16.69 -0.18
C PHE A 136 -11.35 -16.09 -0.94
N GLY A 137 -11.07 -15.54 -2.13
CA GLY A 137 -12.04 -15.14 -3.15
C GLY A 137 -12.50 -13.70 -3.04
N TYR A 138 -13.47 -13.35 -3.83
CA TYR A 138 -13.98 -11.99 -3.98
C TYR A 138 -14.68 -11.47 -2.72
N LEU A 139 -14.61 -10.16 -2.56
CA LEU A 139 -15.24 -9.42 -1.47
C LEU A 139 -15.62 -8.00 -1.90
N THR A 140 -16.45 -7.35 -1.12
CA THR A 140 -16.70 -5.93 -1.17
C THR A 140 -16.30 -5.31 0.16
N LEU A 141 -15.45 -4.30 0.14
CA LEU A 141 -15.09 -3.49 1.29
C LEU A 141 -16.06 -2.30 1.37
N ASN A 142 -16.63 -2.08 2.54
CA ASN A 142 -17.44 -0.89 2.87
C ASN A 142 -16.66 -0.04 3.87
N SER A 143 -16.31 1.18 3.50
CA SER A 143 -15.56 2.08 4.38
C SER A 143 -16.39 2.54 5.57
N LYS A 144 -15.83 2.44 6.77
CA LYS A 144 -16.43 2.92 8.04
C LYS A 144 -15.99 4.36 8.36
N THR A 145 -14.92 4.83 7.72
CA THR A 145 -14.28 6.13 7.98
C THR A 145 -14.06 6.89 6.67
N ASP A 146 -13.83 8.20 6.77
CA ASP A 146 -13.38 8.99 5.64
C ASP A 146 -11.87 8.80 5.42
N SER A 147 -11.52 8.40 4.21
CA SER A 147 -10.14 8.14 3.77
C SER A 147 -10.06 8.35 2.25
N PHE A 148 -9.38 7.48 1.51
CA PHE A 148 -9.48 7.41 0.04
C PHE A 148 -10.87 6.96 -0.45
N LEU A 149 -11.66 6.38 0.45
CA LEU A 149 -13.10 6.23 0.30
C LEU A 149 -13.81 7.02 1.39
N LYS A 150 -14.96 7.61 1.08
CA LYS A 150 -15.82 8.19 2.10
C LYS A 150 -16.55 7.08 2.86
N LYS A 151 -16.94 7.39 4.09
CA LYS A 151 -17.78 6.50 4.89
C LYS A 151 -19.03 6.08 4.10
N GLY A 152 -19.25 4.76 4.02
CA GLY A 152 -20.33 4.15 3.27
C GLY A 152 -20.04 3.86 1.80
N GLU A 153 -18.98 4.41 1.22
CA GLU A 153 -18.53 4.01 -0.13
C GLU A 153 -17.91 2.63 -0.11
N THR A 154 -17.97 1.96 -1.25
CA THR A 154 -17.49 0.59 -1.41
C THR A 154 -16.46 0.44 -2.50
N ILE A 155 -15.59 -0.54 -2.35
CA ILE A 155 -14.66 -1.01 -3.38
C ILE A 155 -14.63 -2.53 -3.38
N ARG A 156 -14.45 -3.14 -4.56
CA ARG A 156 -14.33 -4.59 -4.68
C ARG A 156 -12.87 -5.00 -4.64
N GLY A 157 -12.65 -6.21 -4.13
CA GLY A 157 -11.33 -6.80 -4.09
C GLY A 157 -11.39 -8.31 -4.03
N HIS A 158 -10.23 -8.89 -3.86
CA HIS A 158 -10.01 -10.32 -3.73
C HIS A 158 -8.99 -10.58 -2.63
N GLU A 159 -9.16 -11.62 -1.85
CA GLU A 159 -8.18 -12.10 -0.88
C GLU A 159 -7.79 -13.54 -1.19
N PHE A 160 -6.51 -13.84 -0.98
CA PHE A 160 -5.98 -15.19 -0.99
C PHE A 160 -4.72 -15.23 -0.12
N HIS A 161 -4.85 -15.61 1.16
CA HIS A 161 -3.70 -15.63 2.06
C HIS A 161 -3.83 -16.69 3.17
N TYR A 162 -2.67 -17.26 3.52
CA TYR A 162 -2.49 -18.18 4.65
C TYR A 162 -1.95 -17.48 5.90
N TYR A 163 -1.39 -16.28 5.73
CA TYR A 163 -0.95 -15.45 6.84
C TYR A 163 -2.11 -14.61 7.39
N ASP A 164 -2.08 -14.31 8.67
CA ASP A 164 -3.01 -13.41 9.30
C ASP A 164 -2.25 -12.44 10.20
N SER A 165 -2.79 -11.23 10.34
CA SER A 165 -2.26 -10.23 11.24
C SER A 165 -2.91 -10.33 12.61
N GLU A 166 -2.15 -9.96 13.65
CA GLU A 166 -2.72 -9.70 14.99
C GLU A 166 -3.54 -8.42 15.01
N ASP A 167 -3.31 -7.52 14.05
CA ASP A 167 -4.07 -6.28 13.84
C ASP A 167 -4.41 -6.08 12.35
N ASN A 168 -5.61 -6.45 11.96
CA ASN A 168 -6.12 -6.30 10.61
C ASN A 168 -6.74 -4.92 10.33
N GLY A 169 -6.80 -4.04 11.33
CA GLY A 169 -7.50 -2.76 11.26
C GLY A 169 -9.02 -2.90 11.36
N GLU A 170 -9.70 -1.77 11.44
CA GLU A 170 -11.15 -1.71 11.65
C GLU A 170 -11.86 -0.65 10.78
N CYS A 171 -11.14 -0.02 9.85
CA CYS A 171 -11.65 1.11 9.06
C CYS A 171 -12.60 0.69 7.93
N ALA A 172 -12.73 -0.61 7.64
CA ALA A 172 -13.69 -1.12 6.66
C ALA A 172 -14.30 -2.44 7.12
N ILE A 173 -15.48 -2.75 6.57
CA ILE A 173 -16.10 -4.06 6.69
C ILE A 173 -16.01 -4.77 5.34
N ALA A 174 -15.32 -5.90 5.31
CA ALA A 174 -15.32 -6.80 4.19
C ALA A 174 -16.57 -7.70 4.23
N LYS A 175 -17.21 -7.89 3.08
CA LYS A 175 -18.37 -8.79 2.91
C LYS A 175 -18.17 -9.71 1.73
N LYS A 176 -18.49 -10.98 1.89
CA LYS A 176 -18.54 -11.93 0.76
C LYS A 176 -19.71 -11.60 -0.17
N PRO A 177 -19.56 -11.83 -1.50
CA PRO A 177 -20.65 -11.63 -2.47
C PRO A 177 -21.86 -12.53 -2.20
N VAL A 178 -21.62 -13.71 -1.63
CA VAL A 178 -22.63 -14.71 -1.32
C VAL A 178 -22.53 -15.10 0.16
N GLY A 179 -23.67 -15.22 0.82
CA GLY A 179 -23.76 -15.57 2.24
C GLY A 179 -23.68 -14.32 3.14
N THR A 180 -23.50 -14.57 4.44
CA THR A 180 -23.52 -13.52 5.49
C THR A 180 -22.15 -13.23 6.07
N LYS A 181 -21.09 -13.89 5.58
CA LYS A 181 -19.73 -13.74 6.14
C LYS A 181 -19.20 -12.34 5.92
N SER A 182 -18.85 -11.67 7.03
CA SER A 182 -18.21 -10.36 7.04
C SER A 182 -17.20 -10.27 8.17
N TRP A 183 -16.25 -9.33 8.05
CA TRP A 183 -15.23 -9.06 9.08
C TRP A 183 -14.73 -7.63 8.97
N GLU A 184 -14.25 -7.11 10.07
CA GLU A 184 -13.55 -5.83 10.11
C GLU A 184 -12.13 -6.01 9.59
N CYS A 185 -11.63 -5.00 8.90
CA CYS A 185 -10.30 -4.95 8.33
C CYS A 185 -9.95 -3.53 7.89
N ILE A 186 -8.73 -3.35 7.39
CA ILE A 186 -8.16 -2.15 6.81
C ILE A 186 -7.77 -1.12 7.86
N HIS A 187 -6.50 -0.74 7.81
CA HIS A 187 -6.00 0.51 8.36
C HIS A 187 -6.15 1.59 7.30
N ALA A 188 -6.85 2.66 7.60
CA ALA A 188 -7.07 3.74 6.65
C ALA A 188 -7.12 5.11 7.32
N GLY A 189 -6.60 6.11 6.61
CA GLY A 189 -6.62 7.51 7.00
C GLY A 189 -6.58 8.42 5.77
N SER A 190 -6.28 9.69 5.98
CA SER A 190 -6.15 10.66 4.89
C SER A 190 -4.95 10.41 3.98
N ASP A 191 -3.98 9.62 4.45
CA ASP A 191 -2.68 9.37 3.83
C ASP A 191 -2.40 7.89 3.58
N HIS A 192 -3.31 6.97 3.95
CA HIS A 192 -3.03 5.56 3.80
C HIS A 192 -4.27 4.68 3.66
N TRP A 193 -4.05 3.47 3.06
CA TRP A 193 -4.99 2.35 3.01
C TRP A 193 -4.20 1.04 2.94
N TRP A 194 -4.26 0.23 4.02
CA TRP A 194 -3.48 -1.00 4.15
C TRP A 194 -4.36 -2.16 4.59
N GLY A 195 -4.18 -3.32 3.97
CA GLY A 195 -4.88 -4.54 4.34
C GLY A 195 -4.58 -5.72 3.41
N PHE A 196 -5.21 -6.86 3.67
CA PHE A 196 -4.96 -8.06 2.87
C PHE A 196 -5.63 -8.06 1.49
N ALA A 197 -6.68 -7.27 1.28
CA ALA A 197 -7.43 -7.28 0.04
C ALA A 197 -6.64 -6.67 -1.12
N HIS A 198 -6.58 -7.40 -2.23
CA HIS A 198 -6.17 -6.87 -3.54
C HIS A 198 -7.35 -6.13 -4.16
N LEU A 199 -7.23 -4.84 -4.34
CA LEU A 199 -8.32 -3.98 -4.79
C LEU A 199 -8.43 -3.92 -6.31
N SER A 200 -9.66 -3.88 -6.82
CA SER A 200 -9.96 -3.49 -8.20
C SER A 200 -10.34 -2.01 -8.23
N TYR A 201 -9.41 -1.13 -8.61
CA TYR A 201 -9.65 0.31 -8.59
C TYR A 201 -10.77 0.73 -9.56
N TYR A 202 -10.96 0.01 -10.66
CA TYR A 202 -12.07 0.25 -11.58
C TYR A 202 -13.45 -0.06 -10.98
N SER A 203 -13.53 -0.79 -9.88
CA SER A 203 -14.81 -1.00 -9.17
C SER A 203 -15.27 0.26 -8.42
N ASN A 204 -14.34 1.18 -8.11
CA ASN A 204 -14.59 2.53 -7.63
C ASN A 204 -13.38 3.42 -7.96
N PRO A 205 -13.33 4.06 -9.15
CA PRO A 205 -12.19 4.86 -9.58
C PRO A 205 -11.85 6.05 -8.66
N LYS A 206 -12.83 6.54 -7.89
CA LYS A 206 -12.60 7.61 -6.90
C LYS A 206 -11.53 7.25 -5.87
N PHE A 207 -11.36 5.96 -5.57
CA PHE A 207 -10.30 5.50 -4.67
C PHE A 207 -8.90 5.89 -5.20
N ALA A 208 -8.62 5.58 -6.47
CA ALA A 208 -7.36 5.93 -7.10
C ALA A 208 -7.21 7.45 -7.29
N GLU A 209 -8.30 8.15 -7.61
CA GLU A 209 -8.34 9.62 -7.72
C GLU A 209 -7.95 10.27 -6.38
N LYS A 210 -8.52 9.81 -5.25
CA LYS A 210 -8.23 10.33 -3.91
C LYS A 210 -6.80 10.02 -3.46
N PHE A 211 -6.28 8.84 -3.75
CA PHE A 211 -4.88 8.54 -3.52
C PHE A 211 -3.96 9.48 -4.33
N ALA A 212 -4.24 9.68 -5.63
CA ALA A 212 -3.48 10.61 -6.46
C ALA A 212 -3.58 12.07 -5.98
N GLU A 213 -4.75 12.50 -5.48
CA GLU A 213 -4.92 13.82 -4.86
C GLU A 213 -4.09 13.97 -3.59
N ALA A 214 -4.06 12.95 -2.73
CA ALA A 214 -3.22 12.94 -1.53
C ALA A 214 -1.73 13.06 -1.89
N CYS A 215 -1.26 12.33 -2.91
CA CYS A 215 0.11 12.44 -3.41
C CYS A 215 0.44 13.86 -3.92
N ARG A 216 -0.49 14.52 -4.61
CA ARG A 216 -0.31 15.92 -5.05
C ARG A 216 -0.21 16.87 -3.88
N SER A 217 -1.09 16.71 -2.90
CA SER A 217 -1.09 17.53 -1.68
C SER A 217 0.22 17.37 -0.91
N TYR A 218 0.68 16.13 -0.74
CA TYR A 218 1.98 15.85 -0.11
C TYR A 218 3.15 16.51 -0.85
N LYS A 219 3.17 16.42 -2.18
CA LYS A 219 4.18 17.09 -3.02
C LYS A 219 4.21 18.59 -2.80
N ILE A 220 3.05 19.25 -2.77
CA ILE A 220 2.94 20.70 -2.58
C ILE A 220 3.47 21.11 -1.20
N ASN A 221 3.08 20.39 -0.14
CA ASN A 221 3.53 20.66 1.22
C ASN A 221 5.05 20.50 1.36
N LYS A 222 5.62 19.43 0.81
CA LYS A 222 7.07 19.16 0.79
C LYS A 222 7.86 20.27 0.07
N ILE A 223 7.29 20.88 -0.98
CA ILE A 223 7.93 22.00 -1.69
C ILE A 223 7.86 23.28 -0.85
N ALA A 224 6.74 23.50 -0.14
CA ALA A 224 6.56 24.66 0.71
C ALA A 224 7.52 24.67 1.93
N GLU A 225 7.79 23.50 2.52
CA GLU A 225 8.70 23.34 3.66
C GLU A 225 10.19 23.54 3.29
N LYS A 226 10.54 23.44 2.02
CA LYS A 226 11.92 23.66 1.51
C LYS A 226 12.23 25.12 1.15
N LYS A 227 11.25 26.03 1.23
CA LYS A 227 11.38 27.47 0.96
C LYS A 227 11.47 28.26 2.25
#